data_f3115fdec492bd7653991e6f86d46530
#
_entry.id   f3115fdec492bd7653991e6f86d46530
#
_cell.length_a   1.000
_cell.length_b   1.000
_cell.length_c   1.000
_cell.angle_alpha   90.00
_cell.angle_beta   90.00
_cell.angle_gamma   90.00
#
_symmetry.space_group_name_H-M   'P 1'
#
loop_
_entity.id
_entity.type
_entity.pdbx_description
1 polymer ?
#
loop_
_entity_poly.entity_id
_entity_poly.type
_entity_poly.pdbx_seq_one_letter_code
_entity_poly.pdbx_strand_id
1 'polypeptide(L)'
;MSQASRFPLMAVAALAVVIPAAPQDQTPRSHEEMHRLHQDPQAYIAMLEDPKRDEYQKPHEVLMALDLKPGETIADIGSGSGYFALRFAAHVGDKGRVFAVDIDPEMIRHLNRRVRDAGVRNVQTILAEPNDPLLPEASVDRFVVVDTWHHIEKPLDYLALMKRMLKPGGQVVMIDFQKEELPFGPPLEMKIARVDLVRQMEANGFHLAKEHTFLPYQYFLVFTAGR
;
A
#
# COMPACT_ATOMS: atom_id res chain seq x y z
N MET A 1 -19.10 -24.64 82.25
CA MET A 1 -19.07 -25.31 80.93
C MET A 1 -19.38 -24.26 79.86
N SER A 2 -18.32 -23.74 79.22
CA SER A 2 -18.44 -22.65 78.21
C SER A 2 -18.21 -23.25 76.85
N GLN A 3 -19.21 -23.19 75.96
CA GLN A 3 -19.09 -23.59 74.56
C GLN A 3 -18.51 -22.42 73.77
N ALA A 4 -17.31 -22.58 73.20
CA ALA A 4 -16.72 -21.66 72.27
C ALA A 4 -17.27 -21.95 70.88
N SER A 5 -18.01 -20.98 70.32
CA SER A 5 -18.53 -20.97 68.96
C SER A 5 -17.40 -20.71 67.95
N ARG A 6 -17.10 -21.67 67.07
CA ARG A 6 -16.14 -21.50 65.97
C ARG A 6 -16.90 -21.00 64.75
N PHE A 7 -16.61 -19.77 64.31
CA PHE A 7 -17.06 -19.26 63.00
C PHE A 7 -16.07 -19.70 61.91
N PRO A 8 -16.56 -20.18 60.74
CA PRO A 8 -15.67 -20.51 59.63
C PRO A 8 -15.21 -19.25 58.90
N LEU A 9 -13.91 -19.18 58.68
CA LEU A 9 -13.29 -18.15 57.84
C LEU A 9 -13.70 -18.41 56.36
N MET A 10 -14.51 -17.52 55.80
CA MET A 10 -14.77 -17.51 54.35
C MET A 10 -13.58 -16.94 53.63
N ALA A 11 -12.91 -17.76 52.84
CA ALA A 11 -11.85 -17.29 51.91
C ALA A 11 -12.52 -16.59 50.71
N VAL A 12 -12.32 -15.30 50.60
CA VAL A 12 -12.72 -14.53 49.41
C VAL A 12 -11.68 -14.77 48.32
N ALA A 13 -12.01 -15.57 47.34
CA ALA A 13 -11.20 -15.72 46.14
C ALA A 13 -11.32 -14.45 45.29
N ALA A 14 -10.23 -13.69 45.20
CA ALA A 14 -10.12 -12.54 44.29
C ALA A 14 -10.03 -13.07 42.84
N LEU A 15 -11.11 -12.90 42.07
CA LEU A 15 -11.08 -13.13 40.62
C LEU A 15 -10.22 -12.02 39.97
N ALA A 16 -9.02 -12.35 39.53
CA ALA A 16 -8.22 -11.44 38.73
C ALA A 16 -8.89 -11.31 37.34
N VAL A 17 -9.50 -10.15 37.10
CA VAL A 17 -9.98 -9.78 35.75
C VAL A 17 -8.74 -9.52 34.89
N VAL A 18 -8.43 -10.47 33.99
CA VAL A 18 -7.45 -10.26 32.93
C VAL A 18 -8.08 -9.28 31.93
N ILE A 19 -7.74 -8.01 32.03
CA ILE A 19 -8.09 -7.03 31.00
C ILE A 19 -7.21 -7.35 29.80
N PRO A 20 -7.80 -7.70 28.62
CA PRO A 20 -6.98 -7.87 27.43
C PRO A 20 -6.25 -6.56 27.14
N ALA A 21 -4.93 -6.65 26.94
CA ALA A 21 -4.15 -5.49 26.51
C ALA A 21 -4.79 -4.93 25.22
N ALA A 22 -4.99 -3.62 25.18
CA ALA A 22 -5.42 -2.95 23.97
C ALA A 22 -4.46 -3.33 22.81
N PRO A 23 -4.97 -3.56 21.60
CA PRO A 23 -4.11 -3.86 20.46
C PRO A 23 -3.09 -2.73 20.34
N GLN A 24 -1.81 -3.09 20.43
CA GLN A 24 -0.72 -2.13 20.26
C GLN A 24 -0.77 -1.65 18.82
N ASP A 25 -0.73 -0.34 18.64
CA ASP A 25 -0.54 0.30 17.34
C ASP A 25 0.77 -0.22 16.74
N GLN A 26 0.65 -1.02 15.65
CA GLN A 26 1.79 -1.66 15.00
C GLN A 26 2.47 -0.76 13.96
N THR A 27 2.08 0.50 13.88
CA THR A 27 2.66 1.45 12.93
C THR A 27 4.10 1.75 13.33
N PRO A 28 5.09 1.48 12.44
CA PRO A 28 6.50 1.78 12.74
C PRO A 28 6.70 3.28 12.94
N ARG A 29 7.40 3.64 14.02
CA ARG A 29 7.66 5.05 14.40
C ARG A 29 9.08 5.50 14.07
N SER A 30 9.92 4.57 13.57
CA SER A 30 11.29 4.88 13.14
C SER A 30 11.68 4.07 11.92
N HIS A 31 12.70 4.55 11.20
CA HIS A 31 13.29 3.85 10.06
C HIS A 31 13.79 2.44 10.46
N GLU A 32 14.36 2.29 11.65
CA GLU A 32 14.84 1.00 12.16
C GLU A 32 13.69 0.02 12.43
N GLU A 33 12.56 0.49 12.95
CA GLU A 33 11.36 -0.35 13.14
C GLU A 33 10.78 -0.77 11.81
N MET A 34 10.71 0.12 10.82
CA MET A 34 10.27 -0.19 9.47
C MET A 34 11.20 -1.23 8.83
N HIS A 35 12.51 -1.07 8.97
CA HIS A 35 13.49 -2.03 8.44
C HIS A 35 13.33 -3.41 9.09
N ARG A 36 13.14 -3.49 10.40
CA ARG A 36 12.86 -4.76 11.11
C ARG A 36 11.57 -5.42 10.64
N LEU A 37 10.53 -4.62 10.40
CA LEU A 37 9.25 -5.13 9.90
C LEU A 37 9.41 -5.75 8.51
N HIS A 38 10.18 -5.14 7.61
CA HIS A 38 10.46 -5.71 6.29
C HIS A 38 11.28 -7.00 6.36
N GLN A 39 12.01 -7.23 7.46
CA GLN A 39 12.73 -8.50 7.68
C GLN A 39 11.82 -9.63 8.21
N ASP A 40 10.58 -9.32 8.62
CA ASP A 40 9.55 -10.30 8.99
C ASP A 40 8.39 -10.26 7.98
N PRO A 41 8.45 -11.07 6.91
CA PRO A 41 7.42 -11.05 5.87
C PRO A 41 6.01 -11.33 6.39
N GLN A 42 5.86 -12.15 7.44
CA GLN A 42 4.54 -12.47 7.98
C GLN A 42 3.94 -11.28 8.74
N ALA A 43 4.74 -10.61 9.56
CA ALA A 43 4.31 -9.39 10.25
C ALA A 43 4.01 -8.26 9.26
N TYR A 44 4.84 -8.13 8.21
CA TYR A 44 4.64 -7.12 7.17
C TYR A 44 3.36 -7.39 6.37
N ILE A 45 3.10 -8.63 5.95
CA ILE A 45 1.85 -9.03 5.28
C ILE A 45 0.65 -8.73 6.18
N ALA A 46 0.71 -9.10 7.47
CA ALA A 46 -0.37 -8.85 8.42
C ALA A 46 -0.68 -7.34 8.54
N MET A 47 0.33 -6.48 8.55
CA MET A 47 0.16 -5.03 8.55
C MET A 47 -0.48 -4.54 7.25
N LEU A 48 -0.02 -5.02 6.09
CA LEU A 48 -0.56 -4.63 4.78
C LEU A 48 -2.02 -5.06 4.58
N GLU A 49 -2.46 -6.10 5.29
CA GLU A 49 -3.81 -6.67 5.21
C GLU A 49 -4.70 -6.29 6.41
N ASP A 50 -4.22 -5.43 7.33
CA ASP A 50 -5.02 -4.98 8.46
C ASP A 50 -6.29 -4.27 7.95
N PRO A 51 -7.50 -4.71 8.36
CA PRO A 51 -8.75 -4.05 7.96
C PRO A 51 -8.83 -2.56 8.32
N LYS A 52 -8.10 -2.10 9.33
CA LYS A 52 -8.00 -0.68 9.69
C LYS A 52 -7.40 0.18 8.57
N ARG A 53 -6.65 -0.44 7.65
CA ARG A 53 -6.13 0.25 6.47
C ARG A 53 -7.27 0.86 5.62
N ASP A 54 -8.42 0.21 5.55
CA ASP A 54 -9.57 0.70 4.78
C ASP A 54 -10.08 2.05 5.31
N GLU A 55 -9.91 2.36 6.60
CA GLU A 55 -10.38 3.61 7.23
C GLU A 55 -9.66 4.83 6.66
N TYR A 56 -8.35 4.74 6.40
CA TYR A 56 -7.57 5.85 5.86
C TYR A 56 -7.25 5.72 4.37
N GLN A 57 -7.06 4.49 3.88
CA GLN A 57 -6.76 4.24 2.47
C GLN A 57 -7.97 4.37 1.55
N LYS A 58 -9.20 4.23 2.11
CA LYS A 58 -10.48 4.37 1.41
C LYS A 58 -10.50 3.73 0.02
N PRO A 59 -10.25 2.41 -0.08
CA PRO A 59 -10.01 1.73 -1.37
C PRO A 59 -11.16 1.87 -2.35
N HIS A 60 -12.40 1.90 -1.87
CA HIS A 60 -13.58 2.10 -2.73
C HIS A 60 -13.55 3.49 -3.38
N GLU A 61 -13.35 4.54 -2.60
CA GLU A 61 -13.30 5.93 -3.09
C GLU A 61 -12.10 6.15 -4.01
N VAL A 62 -10.94 5.50 -3.72
CA VAL A 62 -9.78 5.52 -4.61
C VAL A 62 -10.12 4.93 -5.97
N LEU A 63 -10.76 3.77 -6.01
CA LEU A 63 -11.17 3.12 -7.26
C LEU A 63 -12.18 3.97 -8.05
N MET A 64 -13.15 4.55 -7.37
CA MET A 64 -14.12 5.46 -8.01
C MET A 64 -13.44 6.71 -8.57
N ALA A 65 -12.45 7.27 -7.84
CA ALA A 65 -11.70 8.45 -8.28
C ALA A 65 -10.75 8.17 -9.45
N LEU A 66 -10.20 6.95 -9.52
CA LEU A 66 -9.39 6.48 -10.64
C LEU A 66 -10.22 6.32 -11.93
N ASP A 67 -11.52 6.05 -11.82
CA ASP A 67 -12.44 5.85 -12.97
C ASP A 67 -11.84 4.89 -14.02
N LEU A 68 -11.37 3.71 -13.54
CA LEU A 68 -10.76 2.68 -14.39
C LEU A 68 -11.72 2.19 -15.44
N LYS A 69 -11.24 2.02 -16.68
CA LYS A 69 -12.08 1.53 -17.78
C LYS A 69 -11.89 0.03 -17.98
N PRO A 70 -12.95 -0.70 -18.33
CA PRO A 70 -12.83 -2.09 -18.75
C PRO A 70 -11.82 -2.23 -19.89
N GLY A 71 -10.87 -3.16 -19.74
CA GLY A 71 -9.83 -3.40 -20.73
C GLY A 71 -8.52 -2.61 -20.51
N GLU A 72 -8.46 -1.69 -19.55
CA GLU A 72 -7.19 -1.00 -19.19
C GLU A 72 -6.14 -1.98 -18.69
N THR A 73 -4.88 -1.65 -18.95
CA THR A 73 -3.70 -2.29 -18.36
C THR A 73 -3.16 -1.40 -17.25
N ILE A 74 -3.20 -1.87 -16.02
CA ILE A 74 -2.72 -1.18 -14.83
C ILE A 74 -1.39 -1.81 -14.38
N ALA A 75 -0.41 -0.98 -14.01
CA ALA A 75 0.77 -1.42 -13.29
C ALA A 75 0.71 -0.90 -11.85
N ASP A 76 0.57 -1.81 -10.91
CA ASP A 76 0.58 -1.54 -9.46
C ASP A 76 2.01 -1.72 -8.96
N ILE A 77 2.71 -0.61 -8.70
CA ILE A 77 4.13 -0.58 -8.31
C ILE A 77 4.24 -0.63 -6.80
N GLY A 78 4.99 -1.61 -6.29
CA GLY A 78 5.02 -1.94 -4.88
C GLY A 78 3.70 -2.57 -4.43
N SER A 79 3.25 -3.56 -5.19
CA SER A 79 1.91 -4.17 -4.98
C SER A 79 1.75 -4.86 -3.63
N GLY A 80 2.87 -5.19 -2.94
CA GLY A 80 2.88 -5.83 -1.64
C GLY A 80 2.02 -7.09 -1.59
N SER A 81 1.11 -7.14 -0.63
CA SER A 81 0.15 -8.26 -0.49
C SER A 81 -0.91 -8.31 -1.60
N GLY A 82 -0.96 -7.32 -2.51
CA GLY A 82 -1.98 -7.21 -3.57
C GLY A 82 -3.26 -6.51 -3.10
N TYR A 83 -3.15 -5.66 -2.10
CA TYR A 83 -4.29 -4.92 -1.54
C TYR A 83 -5.06 -4.15 -2.62
N PHE A 84 -4.36 -3.44 -3.53
CA PHE A 84 -4.98 -2.77 -4.67
C PHE A 84 -5.04 -3.64 -5.94
N ALA A 85 -4.02 -4.46 -6.22
CA ALA A 85 -3.95 -5.25 -7.45
C ALA A 85 -5.20 -6.09 -7.72
N LEU A 86 -5.72 -6.78 -6.70
CA LEU A 86 -6.95 -7.60 -6.84
C LEU A 86 -8.20 -6.73 -7.08
N ARG A 87 -8.24 -5.55 -6.46
CA ARG A 87 -9.34 -4.60 -6.67
C ARG A 87 -9.30 -3.99 -8.07
N PHE A 88 -8.11 -3.63 -8.56
CA PHE A 88 -7.93 -3.16 -9.95
C PHE A 88 -8.36 -4.22 -10.96
N ALA A 89 -7.95 -5.47 -10.73
CA ALA A 89 -8.32 -6.59 -11.61
C ALA A 89 -9.83 -6.75 -11.78
N ALA A 90 -10.58 -6.61 -10.69
CA ALA A 90 -12.04 -6.66 -10.73
C ALA A 90 -12.64 -5.49 -11.53
N HIS A 91 -12.05 -4.29 -11.45
CA HIS A 91 -12.57 -3.10 -12.13
C HIS A 91 -12.25 -3.08 -13.63
N VAL A 92 -11.04 -3.48 -14.03
CA VAL A 92 -10.68 -3.53 -15.45
C VAL A 92 -11.29 -4.72 -16.19
N GLY A 93 -11.78 -5.72 -15.43
CA GLY A 93 -12.48 -6.89 -15.96
C GLY A 93 -11.60 -7.82 -16.81
N ASP A 94 -12.20 -8.87 -17.37
CA ASP A 94 -11.46 -9.96 -18.03
C ASP A 94 -10.65 -9.52 -19.26
N LYS A 95 -11.00 -8.39 -19.88
CA LYS A 95 -10.27 -7.83 -21.02
C LYS A 95 -9.10 -6.93 -20.62
N GLY A 96 -9.08 -6.47 -19.35
CA GLY A 96 -8.00 -5.69 -18.77
C GLY A 96 -6.90 -6.57 -18.19
N ARG A 97 -5.84 -5.93 -17.76
CA ARG A 97 -4.69 -6.58 -17.12
C ARG A 97 -4.16 -5.77 -15.96
N VAL A 98 -3.70 -6.45 -14.93
CA VAL A 98 -2.93 -5.84 -13.85
C VAL A 98 -1.55 -6.47 -13.81
N PHE A 99 -0.52 -5.67 -13.97
CA PHE A 99 0.85 -6.00 -13.60
C PHE A 99 1.03 -5.63 -12.12
N ALA A 100 1.13 -6.62 -11.27
CA ALA A 100 1.38 -6.45 -9.84
C ALA A 100 2.89 -6.62 -9.60
N VAL A 101 3.57 -5.49 -9.43
CA VAL A 101 5.04 -5.39 -9.45
C VAL A 101 5.54 -5.20 -8.04
N ASP A 102 6.46 -6.05 -7.59
CA ASP A 102 7.13 -5.91 -6.30
C ASP A 102 8.56 -6.46 -6.38
N ILE A 103 9.46 -5.95 -5.53
CA ILE A 103 10.85 -6.40 -5.44
C ILE A 103 11.03 -7.52 -4.41
N ASP A 104 10.06 -7.71 -3.52
CA ASP A 104 10.13 -8.72 -2.47
C ASP A 104 9.56 -10.06 -2.95
N PRO A 105 10.38 -11.13 -3.02
CA PRO A 105 9.93 -12.44 -3.46
C PRO A 105 8.88 -13.07 -2.52
N GLU A 106 8.84 -12.70 -1.23
CA GLU A 106 7.81 -13.20 -0.31
C GLU A 106 6.46 -12.55 -0.59
N MET A 107 6.43 -11.23 -0.89
CA MET A 107 5.22 -10.53 -1.34
C MET A 107 4.69 -11.16 -2.63
N ILE A 108 5.56 -11.39 -3.62
CA ILE A 108 5.18 -12.05 -4.88
C ILE A 108 4.64 -13.46 -4.64
N ARG A 109 5.26 -14.25 -3.75
CA ARG A 109 4.74 -15.59 -3.41
C ARG A 109 3.37 -15.53 -2.73
N HIS A 110 3.20 -14.59 -1.81
CA HIS A 110 1.93 -14.38 -1.12
C HIS A 110 0.83 -13.94 -2.10
N LEU A 111 1.10 -12.94 -2.91
CA LEU A 111 0.16 -12.42 -3.91
C LEU A 111 -0.24 -13.50 -4.93
N ASN A 112 0.71 -14.32 -5.38
CA ASN A 112 0.42 -15.46 -6.27
C ASN A 112 -0.55 -16.47 -5.63
N ARG A 113 -0.45 -16.73 -4.33
CA ARG A 113 -1.44 -17.56 -3.63
C ARG A 113 -2.81 -16.89 -3.65
N ARG A 114 -2.89 -15.61 -3.25
CA ARG A 114 -4.15 -14.85 -3.23
C ARG A 114 -4.84 -14.81 -4.60
N VAL A 115 -4.08 -14.56 -5.67
CA VAL A 115 -4.59 -14.53 -7.06
C VAL A 115 -5.20 -15.88 -7.43
N ARG A 116 -4.52 -17.00 -7.13
CA ARG A 116 -5.05 -18.34 -7.37
C ARG A 116 -6.31 -18.64 -6.57
N ASP A 117 -6.27 -18.35 -5.27
CA ASP A 117 -7.35 -18.67 -4.33
C ASP A 117 -8.61 -17.86 -4.66
N ALA A 118 -8.43 -16.63 -5.14
CA ALA A 118 -9.52 -15.78 -5.65
C ALA A 118 -9.99 -16.14 -7.07
N GLY A 119 -9.32 -17.06 -7.77
CA GLY A 119 -9.64 -17.44 -9.15
C GLY A 119 -9.45 -16.31 -10.18
N VAL A 120 -8.67 -15.28 -9.84
CA VAL A 120 -8.40 -14.12 -10.70
C VAL A 120 -7.42 -14.50 -11.82
N ARG A 121 -7.71 -14.12 -13.06
CA ARG A 121 -6.91 -14.53 -14.24
C ARG A 121 -6.21 -13.38 -14.95
N ASN A 122 -6.55 -12.16 -14.65
CA ASN A 122 -6.04 -10.94 -15.27
C ASN A 122 -5.01 -10.19 -14.43
N VAL A 123 -4.43 -10.83 -13.39
CA VAL A 123 -3.29 -10.34 -12.62
C VAL A 123 -2.05 -11.13 -13.00
N GLN A 124 -1.02 -10.44 -13.40
CA GLN A 124 0.32 -10.96 -13.62
C GLN A 124 1.26 -10.37 -12.55
N THR A 125 1.78 -11.22 -11.68
CA THR A 125 2.76 -10.81 -10.68
C THR A 125 4.15 -10.76 -11.30
N ILE A 126 4.93 -9.74 -10.95
CA ILE A 126 6.28 -9.51 -11.48
C ILE A 126 7.22 -9.26 -10.31
N LEU A 127 8.20 -10.14 -10.15
CA LEU A 127 9.35 -9.90 -9.30
C LEU A 127 10.29 -8.96 -10.06
N ALA A 128 10.32 -7.72 -9.66
CA ALA A 128 11.04 -6.64 -10.30
C ALA A 128 12.43 -6.41 -9.68
N GLU A 129 13.22 -5.59 -10.35
CA GLU A 129 14.48 -5.07 -9.80
C GLU A 129 14.21 -3.74 -9.06
N PRO A 130 15.02 -3.34 -8.08
CA PRO A 130 14.79 -2.12 -7.30
C PRO A 130 14.62 -0.84 -8.14
N ASN A 131 15.23 -0.79 -9.32
CA ASN A 131 15.21 0.38 -10.20
C ASN A 131 14.61 0.10 -11.59
N ASP A 132 13.97 -1.06 -11.79
CA ASP A 132 13.32 -1.43 -13.05
C ASP A 132 12.08 -2.29 -12.80
N PRO A 133 10.87 -1.85 -13.19
CA PRO A 133 9.64 -2.63 -13.04
C PRO A 133 9.56 -3.83 -14.01
N LEU A 134 10.51 -3.99 -14.93
CA LEU A 134 10.59 -5.07 -15.92
C LEU A 134 9.32 -5.23 -16.79
N LEU A 135 8.70 -4.12 -17.16
CA LEU A 135 7.50 -4.10 -18.00
C LEU A 135 7.84 -3.78 -19.46
N PRO A 136 7.06 -4.30 -20.42
CA PRO A 136 7.25 -3.97 -21.83
C PRO A 136 6.99 -2.48 -22.13
N GLU A 137 7.67 -1.95 -23.15
CA GLU A 137 7.42 -0.59 -23.64
C GLU A 137 5.98 -0.44 -24.16
N ALA A 138 5.40 0.76 -23.99
CA ALA A 138 4.08 1.13 -24.47
C ALA A 138 2.97 0.08 -24.12
N SER A 139 3.07 -0.53 -22.94
CA SER A 139 2.16 -1.60 -22.51
C SER A 139 1.17 -1.20 -21.43
N VAL A 140 1.42 -0.09 -20.71
CA VAL A 140 0.69 0.33 -19.52
C VAL A 140 -0.20 1.54 -19.82
N ASP A 141 -1.49 1.44 -19.52
CA ASP A 141 -2.40 2.59 -19.59
C ASP A 141 -2.24 3.48 -18.36
N ARG A 142 -1.98 2.85 -17.19
CA ARG A 142 -1.88 3.58 -15.94
C ARG A 142 -0.93 2.91 -14.96
N PHE A 143 0.06 3.64 -14.51
CA PHE A 143 0.82 3.29 -13.33
C PHE A 143 0.08 3.78 -12.08
N VAL A 144 0.00 2.95 -11.06
CA VAL A 144 -0.51 3.31 -9.74
C VAL A 144 0.57 2.96 -8.72
N VAL A 145 0.99 3.95 -7.94
CA VAL A 145 2.02 3.83 -6.91
C VAL A 145 1.39 4.28 -5.61
N VAL A 146 1.23 3.35 -4.68
CA VAL A 146 0.58 3.62 -3.38
C VAL A 146 1.55 3.29 -2.27
N ASP A 147 1.90 4.29 -1.46
CA ASP A 147 2.79 4.15 -0.29
C ASP A 147 4.12 3.46 -0.61
N THR A 148 4.67 3.73 -1.81
CA THR A 148 5.85 3.03 -2.33
C THR A 148 6.93 3.98 -2.84
N TRP A 149 6.54 5.17 -3.35
CA TRP A 149 7.47 6.06 -4.03
C TRP A 149 8.66 6.48 -3.16
N HIS A 150 8.46 6.63 -1.88
CA HIS A 150 9.50 6.97 -0.90
C HIS A 150 10.54 5.85 -0.68
N HIS A 151 10.33 4.65 -1.22
CA HIS A 151 11.31 3.55 -1.21
C HIS A 151 12.17 3.47 -2.48
N ILE A 152 11.81 4.21 -3.54
CA ILE A 152 12.53 4.17 -4.81
C ILE A 152 13.85 4.96 -4.70
N GLU A 153 14.98 4.27 -4.74
CA GLU A 153 16.31 4.88 -4.56
C GLU A 153 16.71 5.80 -5.73
N LYS A 154 16.33 5.42 -6.97
CA LYS A 154 16.64 6.17 -8.19
C LYS A 154 15.37 6.64 -8.90
N PRO A 155 14.61 7.56 -8.29
CA PRO A 155 13.29 7.94 -8.78
C PRO A 155 13.32 8.56 -10.18
N LEU A 156 14.40 9.27 -10.58
CA LEU A 156 14.49 9.87 -11.91
C LEU A 156 14.66 8.82 -13.00
N ASP A 157 15.52 7.82 -12.77
CA ASP A 157 15.71 6.70 -13.69
C ASP A 157 14.42 5.89 -13.82
N TYR A 158 13.74 5.67 -12.69
CA TYR A 158 12.46 4.95 -12.65
C TYR A 158 11.37 5.68 -13.43
N LEU A 159 11.27 7.02 -13.30
CA LEU A 159 10.33 7.83 -14.08
C LEU A 159 10.62 7.76 -15.59
N ALA A 160 11.88 7.74 -15.97
CA ALA A 160 12.25 7.59 -17.38
C ALA A 160 11.78 6.23 -17.95
N LEU A 161 11.92 5.15 -17.19
CA LEU A 161 11.39 3.83 -17.55
C LEU A 161 9.87 3.83 -17.61
N MET A 162 9.19 4.34 -16.58
CA MET A 162 7.72 4.45 -16.59
C MET A 162 7.21 5.21 -17.82
N LYS A 163 7.88 6.30 -18.22
CA LYS A 163 7.50 7.08 -19.40
C LYS A 163 7.58 6.25 -20.71
N ARG A 164 8.59 5.39 -20.85
CA ARG A 164 8.72 4.48 -22.00
C ARG A 164 7.66 3.36 -22.00
N MET A 165 7.29 2.88 -20.82
CA MET A 165 6.33 1.80 -20.63
C MET A 165 4.88 2.27 -20.76
N LEU A 166 4.61 3.58 -20.57
CA LEU A 166 3.29 4.15 -20.77
C LEU A 166 2.88 4.11 -22.24
N LYS A 167 1.63 3.73 -22.47
CA LYS A 167 0.97 3.96 -23.77
C LYS A 167 0.76 5.46 -24.00
N PRO A 168 0.61 5.89 -25.26
CA PRO A 168 0.24 7.28 -25.56
C PRO A 168 -1.03 7.70 -24.79
N GLY A 169 -0.94 8.80 -24.05
CA GLY A 169 -2.03 9.27 -23.20
C GLY A 169 -2.18 8.57 -21.85
N GLY A 170 -1.27 7.67 -21.51
CA GLY A 170 -1.25 6.98 -20.22
C GLY A 170 -0.97 7.92 -19.06
N GLN A 171 -1.28 7.45 -17.86
CA GLN A 171 -1.22 8.24 -16.63
C GLN A 171 -0.33 7.59 -15.57
N VAL A 172 0.21 8.42 -14.68
CA VAL A 172 0.87 7.99 -13.45
C VAL A 172 0.08 8.54 -12.28
N VAL A 173 -0.31 7.64 -11.39
CA VAL A 173 -1.02 7.97 -10.15
C VAL A 173 -0.08 7.76 -8.98
N MET A 174 0.05 8.80 -8.16
CA MET A 174 0.86 8.80 -6.95
C MET A 174 -0.04 9.04 -5.74
N ILE A 175 -0.09 8.06 -4.84
CA ILE A 175 -0.76 8.16 -3.54
C ILE A 175 0.30 7.86 -2.49
N ASP A 176 0.64 8.84 -1.64
CA ASP A 176 1.63 8.65 -0.60
C ASP A 176 1.34 9.57 0.60
N PHE A 177 1.92 9.26 1.74
CA PHE A 177 1.65 9.96 2.99
C PHE A 177 2.15 11.41 2.94
N GLN A 178 1.35 12.32 3.47
CA GLN A 178 1.73 13.72 3.66
C GLN A 178 2.93 13.81 4.60
N LYS A 179 3.87 14.73 4.30
CA LYS A 179 5.09 14.89 5.09
C LYS A 179 4.83 15.68 6.38
N GLU A 180 4.11 15.01 7.28
CA GLU A 180 3.79 15.50 8.62
C GLU A 180 3.70 14.32 9.60
N GLU A 181 3.67 14.59 10.89
CA GLU A 181 3.43 13.56 11.91
C GLU A 181 2.00 13.06 11.79
N LEU A 182 1.85 11.77 11.55
CA LEU A 182 0.57 11.11 11.29
C LEU A 182 0.42 9.88 12.19
N PRO A 183 -0.82 9.47 12.50
CA PRO A 183 -1.06 8.25 13.29
C PRO A 183 -0.74 6.97 12.54
N PHE A 184 -0.61 7.03 11.20
CA PHE A 184 -0.29 5.91 10.32
C PHE A 184 0.80 6.29 9.31
N GLY A 185 1.41 5.27 8.71
CA GLY A 185 2.38 5.43 7.64
C GLY A 185 3.84 5.41 8.10
N PRO A 186 4.77 5.67 7.18
CA PRO A 186 6.19 5.63 7.47
C PRO A 186 6.61 6.79 8.38
N PRO A 187 7.80 6.71 9.00
CA PRO A 187 8.41 7.81 9.74
C PRO A 187 8.54 9.08 8.90
N LEU A 188 8.54 10.25 9.56
CA LEU A 188 8.55 11.56 8.91
C LEU A 188 9.71 11.74 7.92
N GLU A 189 10.89 11.22 8.27
CA GLU A 189 12.11 11.30 7.45
C GLU A 189 12.01 10.53 6.13
N MET A 190 11.17 9.49 6.05
CA MET A 190 10.95 8.73 4.82
C MET A 190 9.91 9.37 3.90
N LYS A 191 9.07 10.25 4.43
CA LYS A 191 7.98 10.86 3.67
C LYS A 191 8.50 11.92 2.69
N ILE A 192 7.90 11.95 1.51
CA ILE A 192 8.20 12.95 0.46
C ILE A 192 7.11 14.04 0.53
N ALA A 193 7.54 15.30 0.56
CA ALA A 193 6.57 16.39 0.53
C ALA A 193 5.87 16.45 -0.85
N ARG A 194 4.57 16.70 -0.84
CA ARG A 194 3.78 16.83 -2.08
C ARG A 194 4.41 17.77 -3.10
N VAL A 195 4.89 18.92 -2.66
CA VAL A 195 5.52 19.91 -3.54
C VAL A 195 6.80 19.40 -4.20
N ASP A 196 7.58 18.58 -3.48
CA ASP A 196 8.82 18.00 -3.99
C ASP A 196 8.53 16.89 -4.99
N LEU A 197 7.51 16.04 -4.74
CA LEU A 197 7.05 15.06 -5.70
C LEU A 197 6.55 15.72 -7.00
N VAL A 198 5.69 16.74 -6.89
CA VAL A 198 5.19 17.46 -8.08
C VAL A 198 6.36 18.03 -8.89
N ARG A 199 7.31 18.71 -8.24
CA ARG A 199 8.51 19.24 -8.89
C ARG A 199 9.33 18.14 -9.58
N GLN A 200 9.51 17.00 -8.93
CA GLN A 200 10.21 15.84 -9.47
C GLN A 200 9.52 15.29 -10.72
N MET A 201 8.20 15.15 -10.68
CA MET A 201 7.39 14.68 -11.82
C MET A 201 7.47 15.66 -13.00
N GLU A 202 7.28 16.95 -12.74
CA GLU A 202 7.31 17.98 -13.78
C GLU A 202 8.68 18.11 -14.43
N ALA A 203 9.76 18.04 -13.66
CA ALA A 203 11.12 18.05 -14.18
C ALA A 203 11.44 16.86 -15.11
N ASN A 204 10.65 15.78 -15.01
CA ASN A 204 10.76 14.57 -15.85
C ASN A 204 9.69 14.48 -16.95
N GLY A 205 8.99 15.59 -17.21
CA GLY A 205 8.04 15.73 -18.31
C GLY A 205 6.69 15.07 -18.05
N PHE A 206 6.29 14.98 -16.80
CA PHE A 206 4.93 14.68 -16.40
C PHE A 206 4.23 15.96 -15.94
N HIS A 207 2.93 16.09 -16.16
CA HIS A 207 2.15 17.24 -15.77
C HIS A 207 1.05 16.81 -14.81
N LEU A 208 0.89 17.55 -13.70
CA LEU A 208 -0.22 17.31 -12.77
C LEU A 208 -1.53 17.61 -13.48
N ALA A 209 -2.32 16.57 -13.71
CA ALA A 209 -3.61 16.66 -14.39
C ALA A 209 -4.77 16.77 -13.41
N LYS A 210 -4.65 16.10 -12.25
CA LYS A 210 -5.72 16.09 -11.24
C LYS A 210 -5.14 15.81 -9.85
N GLU A 211 -5.81 16.35 -8.85
CA GLU A 211 -5.58 16.07 -7.45
C GLU A 211 -6.89 15.73 -6.76
N HIS A 212 -6.85 14.71 -5.88
CA HIS A 212 -7.96 14.35 -5.02
C HIS A 212 -7.56 14.57 -3.57
N THR A 213 -8.48 15.09 -2.74
CA THR A 213 -8.21 15.54 -1.37
C THR A 213 -9.03 14.82 -0.31
N PHE A 214 -9.65 13.70 -0.65
CA PHE A 214 -10.55 12.98 0.27
C PHE A 214 -9.81 12.00 1.20
N LEU A 215 -8.54 11.68 0.93
CA LEU A 215 -7.74 10.83 1.80
C LEU A 215 -7.27 11.64 3.01
N PRO A 216 -7.41 11.12 4.24
CA PRO A 216 -7.14 11.90 5.44
C PRO A 216 -5.64 12.15 5.69
N TYR A 217 -4.76 11.26 5.21
CA TYR A 217 -3.33 11.28 5.54
C TYR A 217 -2.42 11.26 4.31
N GLN A 218 -2.98 11.15 3.11
CA GLN A 218 -2.22 10.99 1.87
C GLN A 218 -2.62 12.06 0.86
N TYR A 219 -1.67 12.46 0.04
CA TYR A 219 -2.00 13.13 -1.22
C TYR A 219 -2.32 12.09 -2.28
N PHE A 220 -3.19 12.44 -3.21
CA PHE A 220 -3.57 11.61 -4.35
C PHE A 220 -3.46 12.46 -5.62
N LEU A 221 -2.41 12.22 -6.38
CA LEU A 221 -2.02 13.02 -7.54
C LEU A 221 -2.08 12.18 -8.81
N VAL A 222 -2.66 12.71 -9.87
CA VAL A 222 -2.72 12.08 -11.19
C VAL A 222 -1.93 12.91 -12.18
N PHE A 223 -0.95 12.30 -12.81
CA PHE A 223 -0.08 12.92 -13.79
C PHE A 223 -0.31 12.33 -15.19
N THR A 224 -0.12 13.15 -16.21
CA THR A 224 -0.04 12.73 -17.62
C THR A 224 1.38 12.95 -18.13
N ALA A 225 1.86 12.04 -19.00
CA ALA A 225 3.13 12.27 -19.67
C ALA A 225 3.00 13.42 -20.69
N GLY A 226 3.92 14.38 -20.65
CA GLY A 226 4.07 15.39 -21.71
C GLY A 226 4.39 14.70 -23.04
N ARG A 227 3.96 15.34 -24.13
CA ARG A 227 4.23 14.90 -25.51
C ARG A 227 5.71 15.02 -25.83
#